data_ffcf3f4fab2f72cc5aef79394368ccfb
#
_entry.id   ffcf3f4fab2f72cc5aef79394368ccfb
#
_cell.length_a   1.000
_cell.length_b   1.000
_cell.length_c   1.000
_cell.angle_alpha   90.00
_cell.angle_beta   90.00
_cell.angle_gamma   90.00
#
_symmetry.space_group_name_H-M   'P 1'
#
loop_
_entity.id
_entity.type
_entity.pdbx_description
1 polymer ?
#
loop_
_entity_poly.entity_id
_entity_poly.type
_entity_poly.pdbx_seq_one_letter_code
_entity_poly.pdbx_strand_id
1 'polypeptide(L)'
;MVKENLINQFNIKREKLLILLSSNTHPFPELNKFLENPNVFLKNRQVKNLLKEIKNKFKNMEEIPKIGRSLYRQYEIDGKRDSYENPYNKRRENLSICVFYYLLGHKEYLNIIEEYLSAICDEHTWVMPFHKGRVIDLYSADTAFTLSEIIFILKNKINPEIYNKVYESINKK
;
A
#
# COMPACT_ATOMS: atom_id res chain seq x y z
N MET A 1 -25.23 -6.71 -1.40
CA MET A 1 -25.99 -5.47 -1.22
C MET A 1 -25.23 -4.20 -1.59
N VAL A 2 -24.02 -3.91 -1.04
CA VAL A 2 -23.27 -2.68 -1.38
C VAL A 2 -22.78 -2.67 -2.84
N LYS A 3 -22.32 -3.82 -3.39
CA LYS A 3 -21.84 -3.93 -4.78
C LYS A 3 -22.94 -3.74 -5.84
N GLU A 4 -24.15 -4.17 -5.56
CA GLU A 4 -25.29 -4.00 -6.49
C GLU A 4 -25.76 -2.54 -6.54
N ASN A 5 -25.70 -1.80 -5.42
CA ASN A 5 -26.06 -0.40 -5.40
C ASN A 5 -25.11 0.49 -6.23
N LEU A 6 -23.80 0.22 -6.20
CA LEU A 6 -22.82 0.97 -6.99
C LEU A 6 -23.00 0.75 -8.50
N ILE A 7 -23.24 -0.50 -8.93
CA ILE A 7 -23.45 -0.82 -10.34
C ILE A 7 -24.72 -0.12 -10.88
N ASN A 8 -25.79 -0.11 -10.08
CA ASN A 8 -27.04 0.57 -10.45
C ASN A 8 -26.91 2.11 -10.45
N GLN A 9 -26.10 2.66 -9.55
CA GLN A 9 -25.88 4.09 -9.44
C GLN A 9 -25.10 4.70 -10.62
N PHE A 10 -24.20 3.93 -11.24
CA PHE A 10 -23.42 4.35 -12.40
C PHE A 10 -24.00 3.92 -13.75
N ASN A 11 -25.18 3.27 -13.77
CA ASN A 11 -25.83 2.76 -14.99
C ASN A 11 -24.91 1.94 -15.91
N ILE A 12 -23.92 1.26 -15.30
CA ILE A 12 -22.96 0.42 -16.00
C ILE A 12 -23.58 -0.98 -16.10
N LYS A 13 -23.88 -1.44 -17.30
CA LYS A 13 -24.33 -2.82 -17.51
C LYS A 13 -23.24 -3.78 -16.98
N ARG A 14 -23.64 -4.70 -16.10
CA ARG A 14 -22.77 -5.72 -15.49
C ARG A 14 -21.88 -6.42 -16.52
N GLU A 15 -22.44 -6.73 -17.69
CA GLU A 15 -21.71 -7.35 -18.81
C GLU A 15 -20.57 -6.47 -19.32
N LYS A 16 -20.79 -5.16 -19.46
CA LYS A 16 -19.75 -4.22 -19.91
C LYS A 16 -18.65 -4.07 -18.88
N LEU A 17 -18.98 -4.09 -17.58
CA LEU A 17 -18.01 -4.11 -16.50
C LEU A 17 -17.19 -5.40 -16.49
N LEU A 18 -17.83 -6.56 -16.69
CA LEU A 18 -17.15 -7.84 -16.77
C LEU A 18 -16.22 -7.92 -17.98
N ILE A 19 -16.63 -7.38 -19.14
CA ILE A 19 -15.77 -7.28 -20.33
C ILE A 19 -14.56 -6.38 -20.06
N LEU A 20 -14.74 -5.23 -19.42
CA LEU A 20 -13.63 -4.34 -19.03
C LEU A 20 -12.70 -5.00 -18.01
N LEU A 21 -13.22 -5.74 -17.06
CA LEU A 21 -12.42 -6.45 -16.04
C LEU A 21 -11.75 -7.72 -16.60
N SER A 22 -12.32 -8.34 -17.64
CA SER A 22 -11.73 -9.50 -18.34
C SER A 22 -10.79 -9.10 -19.47
N SER A 23 -10.78 -7.83 -19.90
CA SER A 23 -9.80 -7.36 -20.84
C SER A 23 -8.42 -7.46 -20.17
N ASN A 24 -7.49 -8.19 -20.79
CA ASN A 24 -6.10 -8.36 -20.33
C ASN A 24 -5.29 -7.06 -20.38
N THR A 25 -5.90 -5.91 -20.15
CA THR A 25 -5.21 -4.63 -20.03
C THR A 25 -4.53 -4.61 -18.66
N HIS A 26 -3.22 -4.53 -18.69
CA HIS A 26 -2.44 -4.32 -17.47
C HIS A 26 -2.92 -3.01 -16.80
N PRO A 27 -3.32 -3.03 -15.51
CA PRO A 27 -3.86 -1.84 -14.84
C PRO A 27 -2.85 -0.69 -14.77
N PHE A 28 -1.56 -1.00 -14.92
CA PHE A 28 -0.46 -0.03 -14.91
C PHE A 28 0.43 -0.22 -16.14
N PRO A 29 0.02 0.21 -17.36
CA PRO A 29 0.76 -0.06 -18.59
C PRO A 29 2.17 0.60 -18.59
N GLU A 30 2.33 1.76 -17.96
CA GLU A 30 3.63 2.43 -17.84
C GLU A 30 4.59 1.69 -16.91
N LEU A 31 4.08 0.95 -15.94
CA LEU A 31 4.88 0.12 -15.04
C LEU A 31 5.59 -1.00 -15.81
N ASN A 32 4.94 -1.62 -16.81
CA ASN A 32 5.58 -2.65 -17.64
C ASN A 32 6.82 -2.11 -18.33
N LYS A 33 6.74 -0.91 -18.93
CA LYS A 33 7.89 -0.25 -19.55
C LYS A 33 9.02 -0.01 -18.56
N PHE A 34 8.67 0.38 -17.33
CA PHE A 34 9.65 0.55 -16.25
C PHE A 34 10.29 -0.79 -15.85
N LEU A 35 9.50 -1.84 -15.67
CA LEU A 35 9.98 -3.17 -15.27
C LEU A 35 10.85 -3.83 -16.33
N GLU A 36 10.57 -3.60 -17.62
CA GLU A 36 11.38 -4.09 -18.74
C GLU A 36 12.77 -3.45 -18.79
N ASN A 37 12.86 -2.16 -18.49
CA ASN A 37 14.14 -1.45 -18.52
C ASN A 37 14.25 -0.31 -17.49
N PRO A 38 14.41 -0.62 -16.20
CA PRO A 38 14.51 0.38 -15.15
C PRO A 38 15.70 1.33 -15.32
N ASN A 39 16.76 0.89 -16.04
CA ASN A 39 17.94 1.70 -16.27
C ASN A 39 17.68 2.95 -17.15
N VAL A 40 16.66 2.95 -17.98
CA VAL A 40 16.26 4.13 -18.75
C VAL A 40 15.82 5.24 -17.80
N PHE A 41 15.02 4.90 -16.77
CA PHE A 41 14.57 5.87 -15.77
C PHE A 41 15.72 6.35 -14.88
N LEU A 42 16.66 5.47 -14.55
CA LEU A 42 17.84 5.82 -13.75
C LEU A 42 18.80 6.78 -14.46
N LYS A 43 18.73 6.90 -15.78
CA LYS A 43 19.49 7.92 -16.54
C LYS A 43 18.91 9.32 -16.38
N ASN A 44 17.63 9.45 -16.06
CA ASN A 44 16.97 10.74 -15.90
C ASN A 44 17.51 11.49 -14.68
N ARG A 45 17.93 12.76 -14.87
CA ARG A 45 18.49 13.60 -13.81
C ARG A 45 17.51 13.84 -12.65
N GLN A 46 16.22 14.02 -12.95
CA GLN A 46 15.19 14.23 -11.92
C GLN A 46 15.01 12.98 -11.06
N VAL A 47 14.99 11.79 -11.68
CA VAL A 47 14.92 10.52 -10.96
C VAL A 47 16.13 10.32 -10.06
N LYS A 48 17.34 10.63 -10.53
CA LYS A 48 18.57 10.57 -9.70
C LYS A 48 18.50 11.50 -8.49
N ASN A 49 18.01 12.72 -8.68
CA ASN A 49 17.85 13.67 -7.59
C ASN A 49 16.82 13.16 -6.55
N LEU A 50 15.67 12.70 -7.04
CA LEU A 50 14.64 12.11 -6.17
C LEU A 50 15.17 10.92 -5.35
N LEU A 51 15.90 10.00 -5.98
CA LEU A 51 16.54 8.87 -5.28
C LEU A 51 17.52 9.33 -4.20
N LYS A 52 18.30 10.38 -4.47
CA LYS A 52 19.22 10.97 -3.49
C LYS A 52 18.46 11.57 -2.30
N GLU A 53 17.37 12.28 -2.56
CA GLU A 53 16.50 12.83 -1.52
C GLU A 53 15.86 11.73 -0.68
N ILE A 54 15.32 10.71 -1.32
CA ILE A 54 14.75 9.53 -0.66
C ILE A 54 15.80 8.87 0.24
N LYS A 55 16.99 8.60 -0.29
CA LYS A 55 18.10 7.98 0.50
C LYS A 55 18.49 8.81 1.71
N ASN A 56 18.45 10.14 1.60
CA ASN A 56 18.78 11.03 2.72
C ASN A 56 17.66 11.12 3.77
N LYS A 57 16.40 11.13 3.32
CA LYS A 57 15.21 11.26 4.18
C LYS A 57 14.88 9.96 4.92
N PHE A 58 15.04 8.83 4.25
CA PHE A 58 14.61 7.53 4.75
C PHE A 58 15.81 6.68 5.16
N LYS A 59 16.30 6.98 6.37
CA LYS A 59 17.28 6.15 7.07
C LYS A 59 16.54 5.16 7.97
N ASN A 60 17.16 4.00 8.24
CA ASN A 60 16.61 2.97 9.15
C ASN A 60 15.25 2.39 8.71
N MET A 61 15.06 2.15 7.41
CA MET A 61 13.84 1.52 6.89
C MET A 61 13.67 0.06 7.36
N GLU A 62 14.72 -0.54 7.90
CA GLU A 62 14.70 -1.90 8.46
C GLU A 62 13.95 -1.95 9.81
N GLU A 63 13.82 -0.81 10.49
CA GLU A 63 13.09 -0.73 11.75
C GLU A 63 11.62 -0.37 11.49
N ILE A 64 10.74 -1.38 11.63
CA ILE A 64 9.30 -1.18 11.45
C ILE A 64 8.72 -0.41 12.63
N PRO A 65 8.14 0.79 12.42
CA PRO A 65 7.55 1.58 13.49
C PRO A 65 6.48 0.79 14.25
N LYS A 66 6.55 0.79 15.58
CA LYS A 66 5.57 0.09 16.41
C LYS A 66 4.28 0.89 16.53
N ILE A 67 3.15 0.24 16.23
CA ILE A 67 1.80 0.81 16.39
C ILE A 67 0.98 -0.18 17.21
N GLY A 68 0.53 0.25 18.38
CA GLY A 68 -0.27 -0.57 19.26
C GLY A 68 -1.67 0.02 19.51
N ARG A 69 -2.59 -0.83 19.98
CA ARG A 69 -3.94 -0.39 20.39
C ARG A 69 -3.92 0.72 21.46
N SER A 70 -2.88 0.79 22.28
CA SER A 70 -2.70 1.84 23.28
C SER A 70 -2.58 3.22 22.63
N LEU A 71 -1.77 3.36 21.57
CA LEU A 71 -1.62 4.62 20.83
C LEU A 71 -2.94 5.02 20.15
N TYR A 72 -3.64 4.06 19.56
CA TYR A 72 -4.96 4.29 18.97
C TYR A 72 -5.95 4.85 20.00
N ARG A 73 -6.06 4.21 21.17
CA ARG A 73 -6.92 4.66 22.27
C ARG A 73 -6.50 6.01 22.85
N GLN A 74 -5.20 6.23 22.99
CA GLN A 74 -4.70 7.50 23.48
C GLN A 74 -5.11 8.64 22.57
N TYR A 75 -5.01 8.46 21.24
CA TYR A 75 -5.46 9.45 20.28
C TYR A 75 -6.98 9.72 20.40
N GLU A 76 -7.81 8.68 20.64
CA GLU A 76 -9.25 8.85 20.86
C GLU A 76 -9.55 9.71 22.11
N ILE A 77 -8.71 9.62 23.15
CA ILE A 77 -8.93 10.28 24.45
C ILE A 77 -8.40 11.72 24.45
N ASP A 78 -7.19 11.94 23.99
CA ASP A 78 -6.48 13.21 24.16
C ASP A 78 -6.37 14.04 22.87
N GLY A 79 -6.78 13.46 21.73
CA GLY A 79 -6.76 14.12 20.42
C GLY A 79 -5.34 14.38 19.87
N LYS A 80 -4.29 13.86 20.51
CA LYS A 80 -2.90 14.03 20.07
C LYS A 80 -2.61 13.12 18.88
N ARG A 81 -2.60 13.71 17.71
CA ARG A 81 -2.48 13.02 16.43
C ARG A 81 -1.10 12.39 16.22
N ASP A 82 -0.06 13.14 16.49
CA ASP A 82 1.31 12.83 16.06
C ASP A 82 1.84 11.49 16.58
N SER A 83 1.49 11.11 17.80
CA SER A 83 1.94 9.86 18.41
C SER A 83 1.44 8.61 17.66
N TYR A 84 0.28 8.70 17.02
CA TYR A 84 -0.30 7.61 16.22
C TYR A 84 -0.06 7.80 14.71
N GLU A 85 -0.34 9.00 14.18
CA GLU A 85 -0.27 9.26 12.74
C GLU A 85 1.16 9.19 12.21
N ASN A 86 2.16 9.65 12.97
CA ASN A 86 3.56 9.58 12.52
C ASN A 86 4.03 8.14 12.25
N PRO A 87 3.93 7.19 13.20
CA PRO A 87 4.33 5.82 12.91
C PRO A 87 3.41 5.12 11.90
N TYR A 88 2.12 5.49 11.83
CA TYR A 88 1.19 4.99 10.82
C TYR A 88 1.63 5.37 9.40
N ASN A 89 1.87 6.66 9.17
CA ASN A 89 2.32 7.17 7.87
C ASN A 89 3.72 6.63 7.54
N LYS A 90 4.63 6.60 8.53
CA LYS A 90 5.98 6.11 8.36
C LYS A 90 6.05 4.66 7.88
N ARG A 91 5.16 3.77 8.37
CA ARG A 91 5.06 2.40 7.86
C ARG A 91 4.76 2.37 6.37
N ARG A 92 3.78 3.15 5.92
CA ARG A 92 3.31 3.16 4.53
C ARG A 92 4.32 3.79 3.59
N GLU A 93 4.92 4.89 4.02
CA GLU A 93 6.02 5.54 3.28
C GLU A 93 7.21 4.59 3.12
N ASN A 94 7.68 3.98 4.20
CA ASN A 94 8.81 3.06 4.16
C ASN A 94 8.52 1.84 3.27
N LEU A 95 7.33 1.25 3.39
CA LEU A 95 6.91 0.15 2.52
C LEU A 95 7.00 0.54 1.04
N SER A 96 6.41 1.68 0.66
CA SER A 96 6.43 2.17 -0.73
C SER A 96 7.85 2.39 -1.24
N ILE A 97 8.74 2.91 -0.39
CA ILE A 97 10.14 3.12 -0.73
C ILE A 97 10.89 1.79 -0.88
N CYS A 98 10.68 0.82 0.02
CA CYS A 98 11.28 -0.51 -0.10
C CYS A 98 10.85 -1.20 -1.40
N VAL A 99 9.56 -1.12 -1.75
CA VAL A 99 9.04 -1.64 -3.03
C VAL A 99 9.72 -0.94 -4.20
N PHE A 100 9.85 0.39 -4.16
CA PHE A 100 10.52 1.15 -5.21
C PHE A 100 11.99 0.72 -5.39
N TYR A 101 12.76 0.58 -4.30
CA TYR A 101 14.13 0.08 -4.38
C TYR A 101 14.19 -1.36 -4.91
N TYR A 102 13.28 -2.22 -4.49
CA TYR A 102 13.20 -3.59 -5.02
C TYR A 102 12.99 -3.61 -6.53
N LEU A 103 12.11 -2.75 -7.06
CA LEU A 103 11.83 -2.61 -8.49
C LEU A 103 13.04 -2.05 -9.26
N LEU A 104 13.89 -1.25 -8.62
CA LEU A 104 15.16 -0.78 -9.17
C LEU A 104 16.29 -1.83 -9.15
N GLY A 105 16.01 -3.05 -8.67
CA GLY A 105 16.94 -4.17 -8.68
C GLY A 105 17.56 -4.51 -7.33
N HIS A 106 17.26 -3.77 -6.27
CA HIS A 106 17.71 -4.02 -4.90
C HIS A 106 16.88 -5.14 -4.25
N LYS A 107 17.19 -6.38 -4.63
CA LYS A 107 16.41 -7.57 -4.25
C LYS A 107 16.46 -7.90 -2.74
N GLU A 108 17.44 -7.38 -2.03
CA GLU A 108 17.60 -7.47 -0.58
C GLU A 108 16.41 -6.87 0.19
N TYR A 109 15.63 -5.95 -0.43
CA TYR A 109 14.45 -5.35 0.19
C TYR A 109 13.23 -6.27 0.28
N LEU A 110 13.22 -7.45 -0.35
CA LEU A 110 12.03 -8.30 -0.37
C LEU A 110 11.57 -8.71 1.02
N ASN A 111 12.50 -9.14 1.88
CA ASN A 111 12.15 -9.58 3.24
C ASN A 111 11.53 -8.45 4.06
N ILE A 112 12.11 -7.25 4.01
CA ILE A 112 11.58 -6.11 4.75
C ILE A 112 10.23 -5.64 4.19
N ILE A 113 9.98 -5.77 2.89
CA ILE A 113 8.65 -5.54 2.29
C ILE A 113 7.61 -6.49 2.89
N GLU A 114 7.93 -7.79 2.97
CA GLU A 114 7.04 -8.79 3.55
C GLU A 114 6.74 -8.52 5.03
N GLU A 115 7.74 -8.07 5.79
CA GLU A 115 7.57 -7.67 7.19
C GLU A 115 6.65 -6.44 7.33
N TYR A 116 6.82 -5.42 6.48
CA TYR A 116 5.92 -4.25 6.46
C TYR A 116 4.50 -4.63 6.07
N LEU A 117 4.31 -5.46 5.04
CA LEU A 117 3.00 -5.97 4.63
C LEU A 117 2.33 -6.69 5.79
N SER A 118 3.06 -7.58 6.45
CA SER A 118 2.55 -8.31 7.63
C SER A 118 2.17 -7.36 8.76
N ALA A 119 3.05 -6.41 9.10
CA ALA A 119 2.82 -5.47 10.19
C ALA A 119 1.61 -4.55 9.95
N ILE A 120 1.37 -4.13 8.70
CA ILE A 120 0.18 -3.33 8.34
C ILE A 120 -1.09 -4.19 8.40
N CYS A 121 -1.01 -5.45 7.99
CA CYS A 121 -2.13 -6.39 8.12
C CYS A 121 -2.48 -6.70 9.58
N ASP A 122 -1.52 -6.66 10.50
CA ASP A 122 -1.73 -6.88 11.93
C ASP A 122 -2.30 -5.66 12.68
N GLU A 123 -2.37 -4.50 12.05
CA GLU A 123 -3.03 -3.34 12.63
C GLU A 123 -4.50 -3.66 12.94
N HIS A 124 -4.99 -3.20 14.09
CA HIS A 124 -6.36 -3.44 14.52
C HIS A 124 -7.40 -2.93 13.52
N THR A 125 -7.14 -1.77 12.95
CA THR A 125 -7.94 -1.12 11.91
C THR A 125 -7.05 -0.18 11.10
N TRP A 126 -7.47 0.12 9.86
CA TRP A 126 -6.83 1.15 9.04
C TRP A 126 -7.56 2.49 9.09
N VAL A 127 -8.77 2.50 9.69
CA VAL A 127 -9.55 3.71 9.93
C VAL A 127 -8.91 4.52 11.04
N MET A 128 -8.78 5.84 10.82
CA MET A 128 -8.20 6.74 11.81
C MET A 128 -9.08 6.89 13.06
N PRO A 129 -8.51 7.07 14.26
CA PRO A 129 -9.26 7.19 15.51
C PRO A 129 -10.36 8.24 15.49
N PHE A 130 -10.14 9.41 14.87
CA PHE A 130 -11.13 10.48 14.78
C PHE A 130 -12.27 10.20 13.78
N HIS A 131 -12.14 9.14 12.97
CA HIS A 131 -13.20 8.62 12.09
C HIS A 131 -13.90 7.39 12.66
N LYS A 132 -13.71 7.11 13.94
CA LYS A 132 -14.34 5.98 14.64
C LYS A 132 -15.85 5.90 14.35
N GLY A 133 -16.32 4.69 14.06
CA GLY A 133 -17.71 4.45 13.65
C GLY A 133 -17.93 4.52 12.13
N ARG A 134 -16.97 4.95 11.34
CA ARG A 134 -17.00 4.77 9.89
C ARG A 134 -16.50 3.37 9.53
N VAL A 135 -17.08 2.79 8.49
CA VAL A 135 -16.63 1.50 7.94
C VAL A 135 -15.36 1.69 7.13
N ILE A 136 -15.32 2.78 6.35
CA ILE A 136 -14.21 3.14 5.46
C ILE A 136 -13.96 4.64 5.59
N ASP A 137 -12.70 5.03 5.66
CA ASP A 137 -12.23 6.40 5.53
C ASP A 137 -11.14 6.50 4.44
N LEU A 138 -10.64 7.71 4.19
CA LEU A 138 -9.60 7.96 3.19
C LEU A 138 -8.33 7.16 3.49
N TYR A 139 -7.94 7.03 4.74
CA TYR A 139 -6.72 6.33 5.16
C TYR A 139 -6.81 4.82 4.95
N SER A 140 -7.96 4.23 5.27
CA SER A 140 -8.20 2.81 5.03
C SER A 140 -8.31 2.50 3.54
N ALA A 141 -8.95 3.36 2.75
CA ALA A 141 -9.05 3.23 1.31
C ALA A 141 -7.66 3.33 0.63
N ASP A 142 -6.84 4.31 1.02
CA ASP A 142 -5.47 4.48 0.52
C ASP A 142 -4.59 3.30 0.89
N THR A 143 -4.69 2.80 2.14
CA THR A 143 -3.97 1.60 2.56
C THR A 143 -4.36 0.38 1.73
N ALA A 144 -5.66 0.13 1.55
CA ALA A 144 -6.16 -1.00 0.74
C ALA A 144 -5.69 -0.90 -0.71
N PHE A 145 -5.73 0.29 -1.30
CA PHE A 145 -5.25 0.54 -2.65
C PHE A 145 -3.75 0.25 -2.77
N THR A 146 -2.92 0.85 -1.91
CA THR A 146 -1.46 0.66 -1.92
C THR A 146 -1.07 -0.82 -1.75
N LEU A 147 -1.70 -1.53 -0.79
CA LEU A 147 -1.43 -2.95 -0.60
C LEU A 147 -1.83 -3.79 -1.82
N SER A 148 -2.96 -3.45 -2.46
CA SER A 148 -3.43 -4.12 -3.69
C SER A 148 -2.45 -3.94 -4.84
N GLU A 149 -1.93 -2.72 -5.04
CA GLU A 149 -0.89 -2.45 -6.04
C GLU A 149 0.37 -3.29 -5.77
N ILE A 150 0.85 -3.31 -4.53
CA ILE A 150 2.08 -4.02 -4.16
C ILE A 150 1.94 -5.52 -4.41
N ILE A 151 0.87 -6.15 -3.94
CA ILE A 151 0.68 -7.60 -4.16
C ILE A 151 0.41 -7.92 -5.63
N PHE A 152 -0.17 -7.01 -6.41
CA PHE A 152 -0.31 -7.17 -7.85
C PHE A 152 1.06 -7.15 -8.55
N ILE A 153 1.90 -6.17 -8.23
CA ILE A 153 3.23 -5.98 -8.83
C ILE A 153 4.18 -7.13 -8.45
N LEU A 154 4.14 -7.55 -7.18
CA LEU A 154 5.08 -8.52 -6.62
C LEU A 154 4.52 -9.95 -6.50
N LYS A 155 3.34 -10.22 -7.06
CA LYS A 155 2.56 -11.47 -6.90
C LYS A 155 3.39 -12.75 -6.86
N ASN A 156 4.28 -12.93 -7.82
CA ASN A 156 5.10 -14.14 -7.97
C ASN A 156 6.45 -14.06 -7.23
N LYS A 157 6.67 -13.05 -6.40
CA LYS A 157 7.90 -12.79 -5.67
C LYS A 157 7.70 -12.84 -4.16
N ILE A 158 6.51 -12.47 -3.70
CA ILE A 158 6.12 -12.46 -2.28
C ILE A 158 5.80 -13.88 -1.83
N ASN A 159 6.12 -14.18 -0.57
CA ASN A 159 5.70 -15.42 0.08
C ASN A 159 4.17 -15.58 -0.04
N PRO A 160 3.66 -16.76 -0.47
CA PRO A 160 2.23 -16.99 -0.62
C PRO A 160 1.40 -16.76 0.66
N GLU A 161 1.97 -17.01 1.84
CA GLU A 161 1.29 -16.74 3.12
C GLU A 161 1.07 -15.24 3.32
N ILE A 162 2.09 -14.42 3.02
CA ILE A 162 2.00 -12.96 3.10
C ILE A 162 1.01 -12.44 2.06
N TYR A 163 1.06 -12.96 0.83
CA TYR A 163 0.09 -12.61 -0.20
C TYR A 163 -1.35 -12.86 0.27
N ASN A 164 -1.64 -14.04 0.80
CA ASN A 164 -2.96 -14.41 1.29
C ASN A 164 -3.39 -13.53 2.49
N LYS A 165 -2.48 -13.28 3.42
CA LYS A 165 -2.73 -12.38 4.57
C LYS A 165 -3.14 -10.98 4.13
N VAL A 166 -2.45 -10.41 3.14
CA VAL A 166 -2.78 -9.10 2.57
C VAL A 166 -4.14 -9.14 1.88
N TYR A 167 -4.37 -10.12 1.01
CA TYR A 167 -5.62 -10.28 0.28
C TYR A 167 -6.83 -10.39 1.24
N GLU A 168 -6.72 -11.19 2.29
CA GLU A 168 -7.76 -11.32 3.30
C GLU A 168 -7.96 -10.02 4.09
N SER A 169 -6.88 -9.30 4.43
CA SER A 169 -6.97 -8.04 5.17
C SER A 169 -7.70 -6.97 4.38
N ILE A 170 -7.45 -6.85 3.08
CA ILE A 170 -8.16 -5.92 2.17
C ILE A 170 -9.66 -6.21 2.13
N ASN A 171 -10.05 -7.49 2.19
CA ASN A 171 -11.46 -7.88 2.14
C ASN A 171 -12.19 -7.72 3.49
N LYS A 172 -11.47 -7.62 4.60
CA LYS A 172 -12.04 -7.56 5.96
C LYS A 172 -12.05 -6.16 6.56
N LYS A 173 -11.12 -5.29 6.19
CA LYS A 173 -10.90 -3.96 6.80
C LYS A 173 -11.37 -2.83 5.91
#